data_47a1649b211ae4c93ec28bca3e1c9a56
#
_entry.id   47a1649b211ae4c93ec28bca3e1c9a56
#
_cell.length_a   1.000
_cell.length_b   1.000
_cell.length_c   1.000
_cell.angle_alpha   90.00
_cell.angle_beta   90.00
_cell.angle_gamma   90.00
#
_symmetry.space_group_name_H-M   'P 1'
#
loop_
_entity.id
_entity.type
_entity.pdbx_description
1 polymer ?
#
loop_
_entity_poly.entity_id
_entity_poly.type
_entity_poly.pdbx_seq_one_letter_code
_entity_poly.pdbx_strand_id
1 'polypeptide(L)'
;MSTATVARPAAASLPPAKPKKARRPLRSLPARAAVGVLLALYAVISLYPFAWMVSAAFKDQFEVVAGGHLIPHRPTLSTLIQTWNDLHFLDYFLNSLKVTVLTVVLVLAVYSAAGYAFSVLRFPASTALYRMFLALLFVPSVTVLLPIVLLENKLGLLGGHWGLILPFVNGSAPLSILLLTSAFRSIPLELREAALVDGASELRIFATVYLPLSRPVLVTIALLTAIPTWNEYLLTRVSLNDPGTFTLPIALQNLQSGAVLHYNTLMAGALIVVIPVIILFVAAQRYFVNGLVGAVKT
;
A
#
# COMPACT_ATOMS: atom_id res chain seq x y z
N MET A 1 -32.55 71.47 40.86
CA MET A 1 -31.47 71.19 39.86
C MET A 1 -31.84 69.92 39.14
N SER A 2 -32.33 70.07 37.90
CA SER A 2 -32.88 68.99 37.12
C SER A 2 -31.79 68.53 36.11
N THR A 3 -31.35 67.29 36.23
CA THR A 3 -30.39 66.72 35.31
C THR A 3 -31.15 66.04 34.19
N ALA A 4 -31.11 66.65 33.02
CA ALA A 4 -31.66 66.10 31.75
C ALA A 4 -30.74 64.98 31.26
N THR A 5 -31.27 63.78 31.20
CA THR A 5 -30.59 62.61 30.58
C THR A 5 -30.76 62.69 29.06
N VAL A 6 -29.67 62.94 28.33
CA VAL A 6 -29.65 62.95 26.88
C VAL A 6 -29.61 61.48 26.38
N ALA A 7 -30.70 61.08 25.71
CA ALA A 7 -30.80 59.77 25.07
C ALA A 7 -29.88 59.70 23.84
N ARG A 8 -28.96 58.74 23.83
CA ARG A 8 -28.09 58.42 22.69
C ARG A 8 -28.91 57.72 21.57
N PRO A 9 -28.84 58.19 20.33
CA PRO A 9 -29.55 57.51 19.23
C PRO A 9 -28.98 56.10 18.96
N ALA A 10 -29.89 55.15 18.81
CA ALA A 10 -29.57 53.75 18.49
C ALA A 10 -28.87 53.69 17.12
N ALA A 11 -27.66 53.09 17.10
CA ALA A 11 -26.93 52.81 15.88
C ALA A 11 -27.71 51.81 15.00
N ALA A 12 -28.14 52.25 13.84
CA ALA A 12 -28.78 51.40 12.85
C ALA A 12 -27.83 50.29 12.41
N SER A 13 -28.18 49.04 12.71
CA SER A 13 -27.43 47.87 12.26
C SER A 13 -27.50 47.74 10.77
N LEU A 14 -26.35 47.86 10.11
CA LEU A 14 -26.22 47.59 8.67
C LEU A 14 -26.55 46.09 8.41
N PRO A 15 -27.34 45.79 7.35
CA PRO A 15 -27.66 44.41 7.01
C PRO A 15 -26.37 43.62 6.68
N PRO A 16 -26.26 42.33 7.04
CA PRO A 16 -25.09 41.53 6.77
C PRO A 16 -24.79 41.45 5.29
N ALA A 17 -23.56 41.80 4.89
CA ALA A 17 -23.10 41.74 3.51
C ALA A 17 -23.28 40.31 2.96
N LYS A 18 -24.03 40.17 1.89
CA LYS A 18 -24.21 38.87 1.20
C LYS A 18 -22.84 38.33 0.82
N PRO A 19 -22.55 37.02 1.14
CA PRO A 19 -21.27 36.42 0.79
C PRO A 19 -21.08 36.49 -0.73
N LYS A 20 -20.01 37.17 -1.17
CA LYS A 20 -19.60 37.19 -2.58
C LYS A 20 -19.35 35.74 -3.01
N LYS A 21 -20.21 35.18 -3.86
CA LYS A 21 -19.97 33.91 -4.51
C LYS A 21 -18.60 33.96 -5.18
N ALA A 22 -17.61 33.22 -4.66
CA ALA A 22 -16.31 33.10 -5.30
C ALA A 22 -16.55 32.60 -6.73
N ARG A 23 -16.29 33.46 -7.71
CA ARG A 23 -16.32 33.08 -9.13
C ARG A 23 -15.23 32.03 -9.31
N ARG A 24 -15.63 30.76 -9.46
CA ARG A 24 -14.71 29.71 -9.91
C ARG A 24 -14.10 30.21 -11.23
N PRO A 25 -12.76 30.29 -11.35
CA PRO A 25 -12.15 30.69 -12.59
C PRO A 25 -12.65 29.73 -13.68
N LEU A 26 -13.33 30.28 -14.69
CA LEU A 26 -13.69 29.57 -15.91
C LEU A 26 -12.37 29.17 -16.57
N ARG A 27 -11.86 27.98 -16.29
CA ARG A 27 -10.74 27.42 -17.03
C ARG A 27 -11.17 27.39 -18.48
N SER A 28 -10.51 28.21 -19.31
CA SER A 28 -10.81 28.33 -20.73
C SER A 28 -10.84 26.94 -21.38
N LEU A 29 -11.80 26.67 -22.25
CA LEU A 29 -11.92 25.44 -23.02
C LEU A 29 -10.58 24.96 -23.59
N PRO A 30 -9.72 25.84 -24.19
CA PRO A 30 -8.40 25.43 -24.69
C PRO A 30 -7.46 24.94 -23.58
N ALA A 31 -7.49 25.50 -22.38
CA ALA A 31 -6.66 25.01 -21.26
C ALA A 31 -7.10 23.61 -20.78
N ARG A 32 -8.39 23.31 -20.79
CA ARG A 32 -8.90 21.96 -20.47
C ARG A 32 -8.50 20.94 -21.55
N ALA A 33 -8.60 21.33 -22.82
CA ALA A 33 -8.18 20.50 -23.92
C ALA A 33 -6.66 20.23 -23.88
N ALA A 34 -5.84 21.25 -23.63
CA ALA A 34 -4.39 21.10 -23.49
C ALA A 34 -4.02 20.15 -22.34
N VAL A 35 -4.64 20.31 -21.17
CA VAL A 35 -4.44 19.38 -20.03
C VAL A 35 -4.90 17.97 -20.39
N GLY A 36 -6.02 17.82 -21.09
CA GLY A 36 -6.51 16.51 -21.55
C GLY A 36 -5.53 15.82 -22.50
N VAL A 37 -4.98 16.55 -23.47
CA VAL A 37 -3.96 16.03 -24.39
C VAL A 37 -2.68 15.63 -23.65
N LEU A 38 -2.19 16.45 -22.73
CA LEU A 38 -1.01 16.10 -21.93
C LEU A 38 -1.22 14.85 -21.07
N LEU A 39 -2.38 14.72 -20.44
CA LEU A 39 -2.73 13.53 -19.66
C LEU A 39 -2.86 12.29 -20.56
N ALA A 40 -3.45 12.40 -21.74
CA ALA A 40 -3.55 11.31 -22.69
C ALA A 40 -2.16 10.87 -23.19
N LEU A 41 -1.29 11.82 -23.53
CA LEU A 41 0.08 11.55 -23.95
C LEU A 41 0.88 10.85 -22.82
N TYR A 42 0.77 11.37 -21.60
CA TYR A 42 1.37 10.76 -20.42
C TYR A 42 0.87 9.32 -20.20
N ALA A 43 -0.45 9.10 -20.32
CA ALA A 43 -1.04 7.77 -20.18
C ALA A 43 -0.52 6.79 -21.25
N VAL A 44 -0.43 7.21 -22.51
CA VAL A 44 0.10 6.39 -23.61
C VAL A 44 1.57 6.02 -23.35
N ILE A 45 2.42 7.00 -23.00
CA ILE A 45 3.83 6.76 -22.69
C ILE A 45 3.97 5.82 -21.49
N SER A 46 3.18 6.01 -20.43
CA SER A 46 3.23 5.18 -19.22
C SER A 46 2.71 3.76 -19.44
N LEU A 47 1.71 3.56 -20.31
CA LEU A 47 1.14 2.25 -20.60
C LEU A 47 1.94 1.47 -21.67
N TYR A 48 2.75 2.14 -22.48
CA TYR A 48 3.50 1.52 -23.57
C TYR A 48 4.39 0.33 -23.10
N PRO A 49 5.22 0.46 -22.03
CA PRO A 49 6.03 -0.67 -21.59
C PRO A 49 5.20 -1.87 -21.12
N PHE A 50 4.03 -1.63 -20.52
CA PHE A 50 3.13 -2.72 -20.13
C PHE A 50 2.47 -3.37 -21.36
N ALA A 51 2.06 -2.58 -22.34
CA ALA A 51 1.53 -3.08 -23.60
C ALA A 51 2.58 -3.92 -24.34
N TRP A 52 3.85 -3.47 -24.32
CA TRP A 52 4.97 -4.23 -24.87
C TRP A 52 5.20 -5.54 -24.13
N MET A 53 5.21 -5.54 -22.79
CA MET A 53 5.36 -6.73 -21.95
C MET A 53 4.26 -7.75 -22.27
N VAL A 54 2.99 -7.32 -22.31
CA VAL A 54 1.86 -8.18 -22.69
C VAL A 54 2.06 -8.74 -24.09
N SER A 55 2.37 -7.88 -25.07
CA SER A 55 2.60 -8.31 -26.44
C SER A 55 3.72 -9.36 -26.54
N ALA A 56 4.86 -9.08 -25.90
CA ALA A 56 6.04 -9.95 -25.95
C ALA A 56 5.81 -11.31 -25.28
N ALA A 57 4.95 -11.39 -24.26
CA ALA A 57 4.56 -12.64 -23.61
C ALA A 57 3.79 -13.59 -24.54
N PHE A 58 3.18 -13.07 -25.63
CA PHE A 58 2.44 -13.85 -26.63
C PHE A 58 3.25 -14.07 -27.94
N LYS A 59 4.51 -13.63 -27.99
CA LYS A 59 5.40 -13.80 -29.15
C LYS A 59 6.37 -14.95 -28.97
N ASP A 60 6.90 -15.45 -30.06
CA ASP A 60 8.08 -16.31 -30.01
C ASP A 60 9.36 -15.48 -29.78
N GLN A 61 10.45 -16.15 -29.40
CA GLN A 61 11.74 -15.50 -29.14
C GLN A 61 12.27 -14.69 -30.30
N PHE A 62 12.15 -15.19 -31.52
CA PHE A 62 12.66 -14.53 -32.74
C PHE A 62 11.89 -13.24 -33.02
N GLU A 63 10.56 -13.27 -32.86
CA GLU A 63 9.71 -12.10 -33.05
C GLU A 63 9.98 -11.01 -32.00
N VAL A 64 10.25 -11.39 -30.73
CA VAL A 64 10.61 -10.43 -29.71
C VAL A 64 11.94 -9.75 -29.97
N VAL A 65 12.97 -10.53 -30.39
CA VAL A 65 14.32 -10.02 -30.69
C VAL A 65 14.34 -9.19 -31.96
N ALA A 66 13.59 -9.60 -33.01
CA ALA A 66 13.49 -8.84 -34.27
C ALA A 66 12.87 -7.44 -34.04
N GLY A 67 12.11 -7.24 -32.99
CA GLY A 67 11.59 -5.93 -32.56
C GLY A 67 10.51 -5.36 -33.50
N GLY A 68 10.12 -4.12 -33.20
CA GLY A 68 9.40 -3.25 -34.15
C GLY A 68 7.86 -3.31 -34.11
N HIS A 69 7.24 -4.43 -33.77
CA HIS A 69 5.78 -4.51 -33.80
C HIS A 69 5.17 -4.75 -32.43
N LEU A 70 4.19 -3.92 -32.06
CA LEU A 70 3.46 -4.10 -30.80
C LEU A 70 2.48 -5.29 -30.89
N ILE A 71 1.88 -5.53 -32.05
CA ILE A 71 0.91 -6.61 -32.25
C ILE A 71 1.65 -7.87 -32.71
N PRO A 72 1.48 -9.04 -32.01
CA PRO A 72 2.07 -10.30 -32.42
C PRO A 72 1.56 -10.72 -33.79
N HIS A 73 2.45 -11.17 -34.69
CA HIS A 73 2.07 -11.73 -35.99
C HIS A 73 1.43 -13.12 -35.83
N ARG A 74 1.94 -13.91 -34.89
CA ARG A 74 1.44 -15.24 -34.56
C ARG A 74 1.30 -15.37 -33.05
N PRO A 75 0.18 -14.85 -32.44
CA PRO A 75 0.00 -14.93 -31.03
C PRO A 75 -0.06 -16.38 -30.55
N THR A 76 0.75 -16.72 -29.56
CA THR A 76 0.80 -18.06 -28.96
C THR A 76 0.73 -17.98 -27.43
N LEU A 77 0.00 -18.94 -26.83
CA LEU A 77 -0.01 -19.17 -25.40
C LEU A 77 1.08 -20.12 -24.93
N SER A 78 1.81 -20.75 -25.87
CA SER A 78 2.80 -21.77 -25.54
C SER A 78 3.88 -21.26 -24.59
N THR A 79 4.38 -20.03 -24.80
CA THR A 79 5.40 -19.42 -23.93
C THR A 79 4.88 -19.24 -22.50
N LEU A 80 3.64 -18.76 -22.32
CA LEU A 80 3.04 -18.61 -20.99
C LEU A 80 2.84 -19.94 -20.28
N ILE A 81 2.34 -20.95 -21.02
CA ILE A 81 2.11 -22.29 -20.48
C ILE A 81 3.43 -22.97 -20.11
N GLN A 82 4.44 -22.87 -20.98
CA GLN A 82 5.78 -23.41 -20.71
C GLN A 82 6.43 -22.71 -19.52
N THR A 83 6.40 -21.36 -19.48
CA THR A 83 6.92 -20.60 -18.33
C THR A 83 6.26 -21.02 -17.03
N TRP A 84 4.95 -21.23 -17.04
CA TRP A 84 4.22 -21.67 -15.86
C TRP A 84 4.60 -23.08 -15.40
N ASN A 85 4.70 -24.02 -16.34
CA ASN A 85 4.91 -25.45 -16.03
C ASN A 85 6.38 -25.78 -15.79
N ASP A 86 7.28 -25.34 -16.69
CA ASP A 86 8.68 -25.77 -16.68
C ASP A 86 9.50 -25.11 -15.56
N LEU A 87 9.07 -23.94 -15.09
CA LEU A 87 9.78 -23.18 -14.07
C LEU A 87 9.15 -23.32 -12.67
N HIS A 88 8.23 -24.26 -12.47
CA HIS A 88 7.54 -24.44 -11.19
C HIS A 88 6.93 -23.16 -10.65
N PHE A 89 6.43 -22.28 -11.56
CA PHE A 89 5.90 -20.96 -11.19
C PHE A 89 4.76 -21.03 -10.17
N LEU A 90 3.99 -22.11 -10.16
CA LEU A 90 2.95 -22.32 -9.17
C LEU A 90 3.51 -22.34 -7.73
N ASP A 91 4.62 -23.05 -7.51
CA ASP A 91 5.23 -23.16 -6.19
C ASP A 91 5.73 -21.79 -5.72
N TYR A 92 6.41 -21.04 -6.59
CA TYR A 92 6.88 -19.68 -6.31
C TYR A 92 5.74 -18.69 -6.09
N PHE A 93 4.64 -18.85 -6.84
CA PHE A 93 3.42 -18.07 -6.66
C PHE A 93 2.80 -18.34 -5.27
N LEU A 94 2.65 -19.60 -4.90
CA LEU A 94 2.09 -19.99 -3.59
C LEU A 94 3.00 -19.54 -2.44
N ASN A 95 4.31 -19.60 -2.60
CA ASN A 95 5.27 -19.09 -1.63
C ASN A 95 5.12 -17.56 -1.46
N SER A 96 5.07 -16.80 -2.57
CA SER A 96 4.84 -15.35 -2.52
C SER A 96 3.49 -15.01 -1.88
N LEU A 97 2.44 -15.74 -2.24
CA LEU A 97 1.10 -15.55 -1.67
C LEU A 97 1.10 -15.82 -0.16
N LYS A 98 1.71 -16.94 0.27
CA LYS A 98 1.84 -17.31 1.67
C LYS A 98 2.58 -16.25 2.47
N VAL A 99 3.76 -15.82 2.01
CA VAL A 99 4.56 -14.78 2.69
C VAL A 99 3.78 -13.48 2.77
N THR A 100 3.18 -13.04 1.67
CA THR A 100 2.43 -11.78 1.62
C THR A 100 1.20 -11.80 2.52
N VAL A 101 0.37 -12.85 2.43
CA VAL A 101 -0.87 -12.95 3.21
C VAL A 101 -0.57 -13.04 4.70
N LEU A 102 0.39 -13.88 5.11
CA LEU A 102 0.76 -14.00 6.52
C LEU A 102 1.34 -12.70 7.07
N THR A 103 2.19 -12.01 6.30
CA THR A 103 2.71 -10.70 6.69
C THR A 103 1.58 -9.69 6.89
N VAL A 104 0.65 -9.57 5.93
CA VAL A 104 -0.48 -8.64 6.03
C VAL A 104 -1.37 -8.95 7.23
N VAL A 105 -1.72 -10.22 7.43
CA VAL A 105 -2.56 -10.64 8.57
C VAL A 105 -1.90 -10.29 9.90
N LEU A 106 -0.60 -10.59 10.05
CA LEU A 106 0.14 -10.28 11.26
C LEU A 106 0.28 -8.76 11.48
N VAL A 107 0.58 -7.99 10.43
CA VAL A 107 0.64 -6.52 10.49
C VAL A 107 -0.68 -5.94 10.95
N LEU A 108 -1.79 -6.36 10.35
CA LEU A 108 -3.12 -5.89 10.74
C LEU A 108 -3.47 -6.32 12.17
N ALA A 109 -3.20 -7.55 12.56
CA ALA A 109 -3.51 -8.04 13.90
C ALA A 109 -2.70 -7.31 14.98
N VAL A 110 -1.37 -7.25 14.82
CA VAL A 110 -0.47 -6.69 15.83
C VAL A 110 -0.60 -5.18 15.90
N TYR A 111 -0.56 -4.49 14.75
CA TYR A 111 -0.49 -3.03 14.78
C TYR A 111 -1.84 -2.35 14.89
N SER A 112 -2.97 -3.02 14.61
CA SER A 112 -4.26 -2.48 15.00
C SER A 112 -4.42 -2.49 16.54
N ALA A 113 -3.99 -3.53 17.22
CA ALA A 113 -3.97 -3.56 18.66
C ALA A 113 -3.01 -2.50 19.26
N ALA A 114 -1.81 -2.36 18.68
CA ALA A 114 -0.86 -1.32 19.09
C ALA A 114 -1.42 0.10 18.85
N GLY A 115 -2.01 0.36 17.68
CA GLY A 115 -2.65 1.63 17.36
C GLY A 115 -3.79 1.98 18.32
N TYR A 116 -4.60 0.98 18.68
CA TYR A 116 -5.64 1.14 19.70
C TYR A 116 -5.05 1.51 21.06
N ALA A 117 -4.01 0.78 21.50
CA ALA A 117 -3.33 1.09 22.75
C ALA A 117 -2.77 2.51 22.78
N PHE A 118 -2.08 2.97 21.71
CA PHE A 118 -1.52 4.32 21.63
C PHE A 118 -2.54 5.45 21.46
N SER A 119 -3.75 5.14 20.98
CA SER A 119 -4.79 6.14 20.73
C SER A 119 -5.78 6.29 21.87
N VAL A 120 -6.16 5.18 22.51
CA VAL A 120 -7.31 5.08 23.42
C VAL A 120 -6.88 4.77 24.84
N LEU A 121 -5.90 3.87 25.02
CA LEU A 121 -5.49 3.43 26.34
C LEU A 121 -4.46 4.41 26.93
N ARG A 122 -4.55 4.63 28.26
CA ARG A 122 -3.56 5.41 29.00
C ARG A 122 -2.61 4.45 29.71
N PHE A 123 -1.36 4.42 29.29
CA PHE A 123 -0.32 3.62 29.95
C PHE A 123 0.99 4.42 30.06
N PRO A 124 1.83 4.11 31.07
CA PRO A 124 3.11 4.81 31.28
C PRO A 124 4.01 4.67 30.04
N ALA A 125 4.79 5.72 29.75
CA ALA A 125 5.70 5.79 28.63
C ALA A 125 5.07 5.69 27.20
N SER A 126 3.73 5.69 27.05
CA SER A 126 3.04 5.59 25.75
C SER A 126 3.55 6.62 24.72
N THR A 127 3.73 7.88 25.14
CA THR A 127 4.23 8.95 24.26
C THR A 127 5.69 8.71 23.82
N ALA A 128 6.54 8.24 24.72
CA ALA A 128 7.94 7.97 24.40
C ALA A 128 8.06 6.78 23.42
N LEU A 129 7.34 5.70 23.69
CA LEU A 129 7.28 4.54 22.80
C LEU A 129 6.72 4.89 21.42
N TYR A 130 5.62 5.64 21.36
CA TYR A 130 5.06 6.10 20.10
C TYR A 130 6.06 6.93 19.29
N ARG A 131 6.75 7.89 19.93
CA ARG A 131 7.79 8.69 19.26
C ARG A 131 8.96 7.83 18.80
N MET A 132 9.35 6.82 19.57
CA MET A 132 10.39 5.86 19.18
C MET A 132 9.99 5.12 17.90
N PHE A 133 8.76 4.59 17.80
CA PHE A 133 8.28 3.97 16.57
C PHE A 133 8.29 4.95 15.39
N LEU A 134 7.89 6.21 15.59
CA LEU A 134 7.95 7.22 14.52
C LEU A 134 9.38 7.53 14.08
N ALA A 135 10.34 7.52 15.00
CA ALA A 135 11.75 7.72 14.66
C ALA A 135 12.29 6.62 13.73
N LEU A 136 11.76 5.38 13.81
CA LEU A 136 12.15 4.30 12.92
C LEU A 136 11.75 4.54 11.45
N LEU A 137 10.82 5.46 11.15
CA LEU A 137 10.50 5.86 9.78
C LEU A 137 11.69 6.49 9.04
N PHE A 138 12.66 7.03 9.77
CA PHE A 138 13.86 7.65 9.21
C PHE A 138 15.00 6.65 9.00
N VAL A 139 14.84 5.39 9.41
CA VAL A 139 15.85 4.35 9.22
C VAL A 139 15.67 3.70 7.85
N PRO A 140 16.63 3.82 6.92
CA PRO A 140 16.53 3.18 5.62
C PRO A 140 16.55 1.66 5.76
N SER A 141 15.60 0.95 5.13
CA SER A 141 15.49 -0.52 5.22
C SER A 141 16.76 -1.25 4.74
N VAL A 142 17.46 -0.71 3.75
CA VAL A 142 18.69 -1.32 3.22
C VAL A 142 19.81 -1.37 4.25
N THR A 143 19.90 -0.39 5.16
CA THR A 143 20.97 -0.35 6.19
C THR A 143 20.82 -1.44 7.24
N VAL A 144 19.60 -1.93 7.46
CA VAL A 144 19.32 -3.00 8.44
C VAL A 144 19.34 -4.40 7.81
N LEU A 145 19.55 -4.52 6.50
CA LEU A 145 19.55 -5.80 5.80
C LEU A 145 20.55 -6.79 6.41
N LEU A 146 21.83 -6.42 6.50
CA LEU A 146 22.86 -7.30 7.05
C LEU A 146 22.60 -7.68 8.53
N PRO A 147 22.30 -6.72 9.43
CA PRO A 147 21.88 -7.06 10.80
C PRO A 147 20.70 -8.04 10.87
N ILE A 148 19.70 -7.90 9.99
CA ILE A 148 18.55 -8.80 9.93
C ILE A 148 19.01 -10.22 9.57
N VAL A 149 19.78 -10.38 8.50
CA VAL A 149 20.30 -11.70 8.06
C VAL A 149 21.17 -12.37 9.15
N LEU A 150 22.01 -11.60 9.84
CA LEU A 150 22.78 -12.13 10.97
C LEU A 150 21.90 -12.57 12.13
N LEU A 151 20.82 -11.86 12.42
CA LEU A 151 19.85 -12.22 13.44
C LEU A 151 19.07 -13.48 13.04
N GLU A 152 18.60 -13.56 11.79
CA GLU A 152 17.93 -14.74 11.23
C GLU A 152 18.80 -15.98 11.35
N ASN A 153 20.08 -15.86 11.02
CA ASN A 153 21.05 -16.96 11.16
C ASN A 153 21.16 -17.42 12.62
N LYS A 154 21.30 -16.48 13.57
CA LYS A 154 21.39 -16.81 15.00
C LYS A 154 20.12 -17.45 15.56
N LEU A 155 18.96 -17.09 15.01
CA LEU A 155 17.66 -17.63 15.42
C LEU A 155 17.27 -18.92 14.66
N GLY A 156 18.08 -19.37 13.70
CA GLY A 156 17.78 -20.55 12.87
C GLY A 156 16.61 -20.33 11.91
N LEU A 157 16.37 -19.07 11.49
CA LEU A 157 15.27 -18.69 10.61
C LEU A 157 15.68 -18.58 9.13
N LEU A 158 17.00 -18.62 8.83
CA LEU A 158 17.50 -18.62 7.46
C LEU A 158 16.98 -19.83 6.68
N GLY A 159 16.66 -19.61 5.40
CA GLY A 159 16.13 -20.63 4.49
C GLY A 159 14.63 -20.86 4.60
N GLY A 160 13.96 -20.30 5.61
CA GLY A 160 12.52 -20.43 5.83
C GLY A 160 11.74 -19.14 5.61
N HIS A 161 10.44 -19.26 5.27
CA HIS A 161 9.56 -18.09 5.06
C HIS A 161 9.39 -17.23 6.32
N TRP A 162 9.56 -17.77 7.53
CA TRP A 162 9.51 -16.98 8.76
C TRP A 162 10.66 -15.97 8.87
N GLY A 163 11.83 -16.26 8.28
CA GLY A 163 12.91 -15.29 8.12
C GLY A 163 12.52 -14.07 7.31
N LEU A 164 11.58 -14.21 6.37
CA LEU A 164 11.04 -13.07 5.61
C LEU A 164 9.88 -12.40 6.32
N ILE A 165 8.92 -13.18 6.82
CA ILE A 165 7.66 -12.68 7.40
C ILE A 165 7.93 -11.76 8.60
N LEU A 166 8.79 -12.20 9.54
CA LEU A 166 9.04 -11.43 10.76
C LEU A 166 9.71 -10.08 10.50
N PRO A 167 10.77 -9.97 9.67
CA PRO A 167 11.31 -8.66 9.28
C PRO A 167 10.32 -7.77 8.54
N PHE A 168 9.49 -8.32 7.66
CA PHE A 168 8.47 -7.52 6.95
C PHE A 168 7.38 -7.00 7.89
N VAL A 169 6.94 -7.82 8.84
CA VAL A 169 6.02 -7.39 9.90
C VAL A 169 6.65 -6.25 10.69
N ASN A 170 7.89 -6.44 11.18
CA ASN A 170 8.59 -5.43 11.95
C ASN A 170 8.82 -4.13 11.15
N GLY A 171 9.24 -4.22 9.90
CA GLY A 171 9.46 -3.08 9.01
C GLY A 171 8.18 -2.26 8.73
N SER A 172 7.01 -2.91 8.79
CA SER A 172 5.71 -2.26 8.61
C SER A 172 5.22 -1.53 9.86
N ALA A 173 5.84 -1.75 11.03
CA ALA A 173 5.40 -1.23 12.32
C ALA A 173 5.24 0.29 12.36
N PRO A 174 6.25 1.11 11.98
CA PRO A 174 6.21 2.55 12.20
C PRO A 174 5.05 3.22 11.46
N LEU A 175 4.89 2.90 10.18
CA LEU A 175 3.84 3.48 9.33
C LEU A 175 2.45 2.98 9.75
N SER A 176 2.32 1.69 10.05
CA SER A 176 1.04 1.10 10.48
C SER A 176 0.56 1.67 11.81
N ILE A 177 1.46 1.80 12.79
CA ILE A 177 1.14 2.42 14.09
C ILE A 177 0.74 3.89 13.90
N LEU A 178 1.47 4.65 13.07
CA LEU A 178 1.13 6.05 12.77
C LEU A 178 -0.29 6.18 12.21
N LEU A 179 -0.59 5.43 11.15
CA LEU A 179 -1.87 5.52 10.46
C LEU A 179 -3.04 5.05 11.33
N LEU A 180 -2.88 3.94 12.06
CA LEU A 180 -3.92 3.39 12.92
C LEU A 180 -4.17 4.26 14.15
N THR A 181 -3.11 4.77 14.80
CA THR A 181 -3.25 5.69 15.92
C THR A 181 -3.98 6.97 15.49
N SER A 182 -3.65 7.52 14.32
CA SER A 182 -4.33 8.69 13.76
C SER A 182 -5.81 8.41 13.45
N ALA A 183 -6.09 7.27 12.81
CA ALA A 183 -7.46 6.87 12.47
C ALA A 183 -8.30 6.65 13.72
N PHE A 184 -7.79 5.94 14.72
CA PHE A 184 -8.51 5.67 15.94
C PHE A 184 -8.74 6.93 16.79
N ARG A 185 -7.81 7.89 16.78
CA ARG A 185 -8.00 9.21 17.43
C ARG A 185 -9.09 10.06 16.79
N SER A 186 -9.42 9.82 15.52
CA SER A 186 -10.50 10.54 14.83
C SER A 186 -11.91 10.02 15.18
N ILE A 187 -11.99 8.87 15.84
CA ILE A 187 -13.25 8.28 16.30
C ILE A 187 -13.69 8.99 17.60
N PRO A 188 -14.93 9.52 17.68
CA PRO A 188 -15.43 10.18 18.86
C PRO A 188 -15.36 9.29 20.11
N LEU A 189 -14.86 9.85 21.21
CA LEU A 189 -14.65 9.11 22.46
C LEU A 189 -15.97 8.66 23.09
N GLU A 190 -17.04 9.40 22.82
CA GLU A 190 -18.41 9.12 23.29
C GLU A 190 -18.89 7.73 22.87
N LEU A 191 -18.46 7.23 21.69
CA LEU A 191 -18.80 5.88 21.25
C LEU A 191 -18.18 4.81 22.16
N ARG A 192 -16.97 5.03 22.63
CA ARG A 192 -16.33 4.14 23.59
C ARG A 192 -17.01 4.22 24.97
N GLU A 193 -17.30 5.43 25.43
CA GLU A 193 -17.95 5.64 26.73
C GLU A 193 -19.35 5.01 26.75
N ALA A 194 -20.15 5.17 25.70
CA ALA A 194 -21.45 4.52 25.59
C ALA A 194 -21.32 2.98 25.64
N ALA A 195 -20.36 2.40 24.89
CA ALA A 195 -20.14 0.96 24.91
C ALA A 195 -19.67 0.43 26.28
N LEU A 196 -18.89 1.22 27.04
CA LEU A 196 -18.52 0.88 28.42
C LEU A 196 -19.72 0.89 29.37
N VAL A 197 -20.63 1.85 29.21
CA VAL A 197 -21.89 1.90 30.00
C VAL A 197 -22.76 0.68 29.70
N ASP A 198 -22.77 0.20 28.44
CA ASP A 198 -23.43 -1.05 28.00
C ASP A 198 -22.70 -2.31 28.47
N GLY A 199 -21.61 -2.19 29.26
CA GLY A 199 -20.87 -3.32 29.82
C GLY A 199 -19.92 -4.02 28.84
N ALA A 200 -19.60 -3.40 27.71
CA ALA A 200 -18.62 -3.98 26.75
C ALA A 200 -17.19 -3.89 27.32
N SER A 201 -16.44 -5.00 27.17
CA SER A 201 -15.01 -4.99 27.49
C SER A 201 -14.22 -4.22 26.42
N GLU A 202 -13.01 -3.74 26.78
CA GLU A 202 -12.11 -3.01 25.86
C GLU A 202 -11.83 -3.81 24.56
N LEU A 203 -11.61 -5.12 24.65
CA LEU A 203 -11.40 -5.97 23.48
C LEU A 203 -12.66 -6.03 22.59
N ARG A 204 -13.85 -6.06 23.19
CA ARG A 204 -15.11 -6.03 22.45
C ARG A 204 -15.29 -4.68 21.76
N ILE A 205 -15.02 -3.58 22.43
CA ILE A 205 -15.08 -2.22 21.87
C ILE A 205 -14.08 -2.09 20.70
N PHE A 206 -12.85 -2.55 20.88
CA PHE A 206 -11.85 -2.58 19.80
C PHE A 206 -12.37 -3.33 18.58
N ALA A 207 -12.89 -4.55 18.77
CA ALA A 207 -13.32 -5.42 17.67
C ALA A 207 -14.62 -4.96 16.99
N THR A 208 -15.58 -4.40 17.76
CA THR A 208 -16.93 -4.06 17.24
C THR A 208 -17.12 -2.60 16.87
N VAL A 209 -16.29 -1.69 17.40
CA VAL A 209 -16.41 -0.25 17.15
C VAL A 209 -15.21 0.24 16.33
N TYR A 210 -14.00 0.12 16.87
CA TYR A 210 -12.82 0.74 16.26
C TYR A 210 -12.37 0.08 14.95
N LEU A 211 -12.28 -1.26 14.90
CA LEU A 211 -11.90 -1.97 13.68
C LEU A 211 -12.86 -1.74 12.51
N PRO A 212 -14.21 -1.87 12.68
CA PRO A 212 -15.13 -1.63 11.59
C PRO A 212 -15.14 -0.19 11.08
N LEU A 213 -15.04 0.80 11.98
CA LEU A 213 -15.00 2.22 11.59
C LEU A 213 -13.71 2.58 10.86
N SER A 214 -12.61 1.86 11.14
CA SER A 214 -11.30 2.08 10.52
C SER A 214 -11.03 1.19 9.30
N ARG A 215 -12.01 0.49 8.77
CA ARG A 215 -11.85 -0.36 7.57
C ARG A 215 -11.10 0.30 6.41
N PRO A 216 -11.34 1.58 6.05
CA PRO A 216 -10.59 2.20 4.97
C PRO A 216 -9.08 2.28 5.23
N VAL A 217 -8.69 2.59 6.48
CA VAL A 217 -7.28 2.67 6.87
C VAL A 217 -6.65 1.28 6.96
N LEU A 218 -7.39 0.28 7.47
CA LEU A 218 -6.93 -1.12 7.50
C LEU A 218 -6.64 -1.64 6.08
N VAL A 219 -7.53 -1.37 5.11
CA VAL A 219 -7.30 -1.72 3.71
C VAL A 219 -6.08 -0.99 3.14
N THR A 220 -5.90 0.29 3.47
CA THR A 220 -4.72 1.06 3.05
C THR A 220 -3.43 0.43 3.58
N ILE A 221 -3.39 0.05 4.86
CA ILE A 221 -2.22 -0.62 5.46
C ILE A 221 -1.99 -2.00 4.83
N ALA A 222 -3.05 -2.76 4.59
CA ALA A 222 -2.95 -4.04 3.90
C ALA A 222 -2.25 -3.91 2.55
N LEU A 223 -2.60 -2.88 1.77
CA LEU A 223 -1.97 -2.61 0.47
C LEU A 223 -0.53 -2.11 0.59
N LEU A 224 -0.29 -1.17 1.52
CA LEU A 224 1.06 -0.65 1.78
C LEU A 224 2.01 -1.72 2.30
N THR A 225 1.49 -2.81 2.86
CA THR A 225 2.26 -3.98 3.26
C THR A 225 2.35 -5.02 2.14
N ALA A 226 1.22 -5.35 1.50
CA ALA A 226 1.16 -6.42 0.50
C ALA A 226 2.03 -6.14 -0.73
N ILE A 227 1.96 -4.92 -1.28
CA ILE A 227 2.69 -4.58 -2.52
C ILE A 227 4.21 -4.64 -2.33
N PRO A 228 4.82 -4.02 -1.31
CA PRO A 228 6.26 -4.16 -1.07
C PRO A 228 6.67 -5.61 -0.75
N THR A 229 5.90 -6.33 0.07
CA THR A 229 6.21 -7.73 0.43
C THR A 229 6.16 -8.65 -0.79
N TRP A 230 5.17 -8.47 -1.68
CA TRP A 230 5.05 -9.24 -2.92
C TRP A 230 6.23 -9.02 -3.87
N ASN A 231 6.73 -7.79 -3.96
CA ASN A 231 7.82 -7.40 -4.86
C ASN A 231 9.21 -7.50 -4.19
N GLU A 232 9.29 -7.93 -2.94
CA GLU A 232 10.56 -7.98 -2.22
C GLU A 232 11.50 -9.03 -2.84
N TYR A 233 12.68 -8.57 -3.20
CA TYR A 233 13.71 -9.40 -3.82
C TYR A 233 14.97 -9.49 -2.96
N LEU A 234 15.42 -8.36 -2.39
CA LEU A 234 16.75 -8.24 -1.83
C LEU A 234 16.94 -9.09 -0.57
N LEU A 235 16.08 -8.94 0.44
CA LEU A 235 16.09 -9.76 1.64
C LEU A 235 15.82 -11.24 1.28
N THR A 236 14.84 -11.48 0.40
CA THR A 236 14.48 -12.82 -0.05
C THR A 236 15.67 -13.54 -0.68
N ARG A 237 16.45 -12.84 -1.52
CA ARG A 237 17.62 -13.41 -2.21
C ARG A 237 18.74 -13.81 -1.26
N VAL A 238 18.91 -13.09 -0.14
CA VAL A 238 19.97 -13.39 0.84
C VAL A 238 19.52 -14.33 1.94
N SER A 239 18.22 -14.42 2.22
CA SER A 239 17.66 -15.27 3.27
C SER A 239 17.24 -16.65 2.79
N LEU A 240 16.86 -16.84 1.52
CA LEU A 240 16.43 -18.13 0.97
C LEU A 240 17.52 -18.76 0.08
N ASN A 241 17.83 -20.02 0.34
CA ASN A 241 18.85 -20.79 -0.39
C ASN A 241 18.28 -22.01 -1.11
N ASP A 242 17.11 -22.52 -0.69
CA ASP A 242 16.44 -23.67 -1.28
C ASP A 242 15.47 -23.21 -2.38
N PRO A 243 15.60 -23.72 -3.63
CA PRO A 243 14.66 -23.44 -4.71
C PRO A 243 13.20 -23.69 -4.35
N GLY A 244 12.89 -24.68 -3.53
CA GLY A 244 11.53 -24.97 -3.08
C GLY A 244 10.90 -23.88 -2.21
N THR A 245 11.70 -22.97 -1.66
CA THR A 245 11.23 -21.84 -0.83
C THR A 245 11.20 -20.52 -1.56
N PHE A 246 11.70 -20.44 -2.79
CA PHE A 246 11.82 -19.19 -3.54
C PHE A 246 10.45 -18.54 -3.80
N THR A 247 10.47 -17.21 -3.84
CA THR A 247 9.32 -16.38 -4.21
C THR A 247 9.39 -15.97 -5.69
N LEU A 248 8.30 -15.45 -6.21
CA LEU A 248 8.20 -15.02 -7.62
C LEU A 248 9.30 -14.03 -8.07
N PRO A 249 9.69 -12.99 -7.27
CA PRO A 249 10.77 -12.09 -7.67
C PRO A 249 12.11 -12.80 -7.88
N ILE A 250 12.45 -13.82 -7.07
CA ILE A 250 13.67 -14.63 -7.27
C ILE A 250 13.53 -15.47 -8.54
N ALA A 251 12.38 -16.10 -8.76
CA ALA A 251 12.13 -16.90 -9.95
C ALA A 251 12.31 -16.06 -11.22
N LEU A 252 11.76 -14.85 -11.24
CA LEU A 252 11.91 -13.92 -12.36
C LEU A 252 13.37 -13.50 -12.57
N GLN A 253 14.12 -13.25 -11.49
CA GLN A 253 15.55 -12.94 -11.58
C GLN A 253 16.37 -14.12 -12.11
N ASN A 254 16.04 -15.34 -11.72
CA ASN A 254 16.74 -16.55 -12.21
C ASN A 254 16.55 -16.73 -13.73
N LEU A 255 15.41 -16.31 -14.30
CA LEU A 255 15.22 -16.28 -15.76
C LEU A 255 16.18 -15.32 -16.45
N GLN A 256 16.59 -14.22 -15.81
CA GLN A 256 17.55 -13.26 -16.36
C GLN A 256 18.99 -13.77 -16.29
N SER A 257 19.28 -14.66 -15.33
CA SER A 257 20.63 -15.16 -15.04
C SER A 257 21.01 -16.39 -15.85
N GLY A 258 20.13 -16.92 -16.70
CA GLY A 258 20.36 -18.08 -17.54
C GLY A 258 21.42 -17.82 -18.62
N ALA A 259 22.08 -18.89 -19.11
CA ALA A 259 23.12 -18.82 -20.15
C ALA A 259 22.60 -18.24 -21.48
N VAL A 260 21.30 -18.39 -21.75
CA VAL A 260 20.60 -17.78 -22.89
C VAL A 260 19.39 -17.04 -22.37
N LEU A 261 19.34 -15.72 -22.59
CA LEU A 261 18.21 -14.90 -22.18
C LEU A 261 17.07 -15.05 -23.20
N HIS A 262 15.98 -15.67 -22.74
CA HIS A 262 14.73 -15.77 -23.50
C HIS A 262 13.80 -14.63 -23.12
N TYR A 263 13.79 -13.57 -23.92
CA TYR A 263 12.99 -12.36 -23.63
C TYR A 263 11.48 -12.63 -23.56
N ASN A 264 10.95 -13.51 -24.41
CA ASN A 264 9.54 -13.90 -24.37
C ASN A 264 9.17 -14.60 -23.06
N THR A 265 10.02 -15.54 -22.58
CA THR A 265 9.85 -16.23 -21.29
C THR A 265 9.93 -15.23 -20.11
N LEU A 266 10.90 -14.31 -20.18
CA LEU A 266 11.03 -13.24 -19.17
C LEU A 266 9.78 -12.35 -19.13
N MET A 267 9.23 -11.95 -20.27
CA MET A 267 8.02 -11.13 -20.34
C MET A 267 6.78 -11.92 -19.92
N ALA A 268 6.70 -13.21 -20.22
CA ALA A 268 5.65 -14.11 -19.72
C ALA A 268 5.71 -14.22 -18.19
N GLY A 269 6.90 -14.45 -17.62
CA GLY A 269 7.10 -14.47 -16.17
C GLY A 269 6.75 -13.14 -15.51
N ALA A 270 7.19 -12.01 -16.07
CA ALA A 270 6.85 -10.68 -15.59
C ALA A 270 5.33 -10.43 -15.61
N LEU A 271 4.64 -10.85 -16.65
CA LEU A 271 3.18 -10.76 -16.74
C LEU A 271 2.48 -11.56 -15.62
N ILE A 272 2.93 -12.78 -15.36
CA ILE A 272 2.42 -13.63 -14.27
C ILE A 272 2.59 -12.93 -12.90
N VAL A 273 3.77 -12.33 -12.66
CA VAL A 273 4.06 -11.62 -11.39
C VAL A 273 3.22 -10.36 -11.20
N VAL A 274 2.93 -9.64 -12.29
CA VAL A 274 2.21 -8.35 -12.24
C VAL A 274 0.70 -8.52 -12.09
N ILE A 275 0.11 -9.58 -12.65
CA ILE A 275 -1.35 -9.80 -12.63
C ILE A 275 -1.94 -9.74 -11.20
N PRO A 276 -1.42 -10.43 -10.18
CA PRO A 276 -1.98 -10.37 -8.82
C PRO A 276 -1.93 -8.97 -8.22
N VAL A 277 -0.87 -8.21 -8.51
CA VAL A 277 -0.72 -6.82 -8.03
C VAL A 277 -1.78 -5.92 -8.65
N ILE A 278 -2.05 -6.08 -9.97
CA ILE A 278 -3.11 -5.33 -10.65
C ILE A 278 -4.48 -5.70 -10.06
N ILE A 279 -4.76 -6.98 -9.86
CA ILE A 279 -6.03 -7.43 -9.26
C ILE A 279 -6.21 -6.83 -7.86
N LEU A 280 -5.17 -6.89 -7.03
CA LEU A 280 -5.17 -6.32 -5.68
C LEU A 280 -5.45 -4.81 -5.72
N PHE A 281 -4.76 -4.08 -6.62
CA PHE A 281 -4.93 -2.64 -6.77
C PHE A 281 -6.35 -2.28 -7.23
N VAL A 282 -6.87 -2.95 -8.26
CA VAL A 282 -8.23 -2.71 -8.79
C VAL A 282 -9.30 -3.00 -7.72
N ALA A 283 -9.14 -4.08 -6.95
CA ALA A 283 -10.06 -4.41 -5.87
C ALA A 283 -10.06 -3.35 -4.74
N ALA A 284 -8.90 -2.77 -4.47
CA ALA A 284 -8.71 -1.87 -3.33
C ALA A 284 -8.76 -0.38 -3.67
N GLN A 285 -8.70 0.03 -4.95
CA GLN A 285 -8.63 1.44 -5.38
C GLN A 285 -9.74 2.33 -4.80
N ARG A 286 -10.97 1.80 -4.63
CA ARG A 286 -12.09 2.53 -4.03
C ARG A 286 -11.83 3.00 -2.59
N TYR A 287 -11.00 2.29 -1.84
CA TYR A 287 -10.65 2.64 -0.46
C TYR A 287 -9.58 3.72 -0.40
N PHE A 288 -8.66 3.77 -1.38
CA PHE A 288 -7.64 4.82 -1.51
C PHE A 288 -8.25 6.19 -1.75
N VAL A 289 -9.20 6.28 -2.67
CA VAL A 289 -9.83 7.57 -3.03
C VAL A 289 -10.56 8.17 -1.83
N ASN A 290 -11.25 7.34 -1.04
CA ASN A 290 -12.00 7.80 0.12
C ASN A 290 -11.08 8.15 1.32
N GLY A 291 -9.97 7.45 1.50
CA GLY A 291 -9.00 7.71 2.59
C GLY A 291 -8.26 9.04 2.43
N LEU A 292 -7.86 9.39 1.19
CA LEU A 292 -7.16 10.64 0.90
C LEU A 292 -8.08 11.87 1.00
N VAL A 293 -9.36 11.74 0.63
CA VAL A 293 -10.32 12.84 0.70
C VAL A 293 -10.67 13.19 2.16
N GLY A 294 -10.63 12.23 3.09
CA GLY A 294 -10.81 12.46 4.52
C GLY A 294 -9.65 13.24 5.17
N ALA A 295 -8.42 12.99 4.73
CA ALA A 295 -7.22 13.63 5.27
C ALA A 295 -7.01 15.10 4.82
N VAL A 296 -7.67 15.54 3.75
CA VAL A 296 -7.52 16.91 3.18
C VAL A 296 -8.60 17.88 3.69
N LYS A 297 -9.58 17.41 4.47
CA LYS A 297 -10.68 18.24 4.99
C LYS A 297 -10.50 18.71 6.43
N THR A 298 -9.33 18.51 7.05
CA THR A 298 -8.98 19.11 8.36
C THR A 298 -8.20 20.39 8.20
#